data_affdbb6f7895b797d3c974e1fabe30af
#
_entry.id   affdbb6f7895b797d3c974e1fabe30af
#
_cell.length_a   1.000
_cell.length_b   1.000
_cell.length_c   1.000
_cell.angle_alpha   90.00
_cell.angle_beta   90.00
_cell.angle_gamma   90.00
#
_symmetry.space_group_name_H-M   'P 1'
#
loop_
_entity.id
_entity.type
_entity.pdbx_description
1 polymer ?
#
loop_
_entity_poly.entity_id
_entity_poly.type
_entity_poly.pdbx_seq_one_letter_code
_entity_poly.pdbx_strand_id
1 'polypeptide(L)'
;MTERYALMVPGAKSGTPAIDVVSPYNRRKIGRVATADMAVAEQALKTAHALYRDRDAWLPAWQRVDILERAVEIMSKRADYLALESAREGGKPLVDSQHEVARAIDGVKLCIEALRTQAGEEIPMGISRSSVHRLAFTSLEPIGVVTAVSAFNHPLNLIVHQVCPAVAVGCPVIVKPSEVTPLSCMRLVKILREAGLPDEWCQPMVCAGRDVSEKIVTDRRVGFF
;
A
#
# COMPACT_ATOMS: atom_id res chain seq x y z
N MET A 1 17.02 -10.59 -16.20
CA MET A 1 16.79 -11.68 -15.22
C MET A 1 15.29 -11.78 -14.93
N THR A 2 14.77 -12.98 -14.69
CA THR A 2 13.36 -13.17 -14.29
C THR A 2 13.22 -12.88 -12.79
N GLU A 3 12.44 -11.88 -12.40
CA GLU A 3 12.22 -11.54 -11.00
C GLU A 3 11.42 -12.64 -10.28
N ARG A 4 11.73 -12.88 -9.00
CA ARG A 4 11.00 -13.84 -8.16
C ARG A 4 10.63 -13.18 -6.83
N TYR A 5 9.35 -13.28 -6.50
CA TYR A 5 8.82 -12.80 -5.24
C TYR A 5 8.19 -13.95 -4.45
N ALA A 6 8.72 -14.20 -3.27
CA ALA A 6 8.07 -15.02 -2.26
C ALA A 6 6.86 -14.29 -1.66
N LEU A 7 6.12 -14.94 -0.78
CA LEU A 7 5.13 -14.26 0.04
C LEU A 7 5.79 -13.15 0.86
N MET A 8 5.18 -11.97 0.83
CA MET A 8 5.63 -10.80 1.58
C MET A 8 4.68 -10.47 2.75
N VAL A 9 3.98 -11.47 3.24
CA VAL A 9 3.11 -11.42 4.43
C VAL A 9 3.89 -11.99 5.61
N PRO A 10 4.19 -11.20 6.65
CA PRO A 10 4.96 -11.65 7.81
C PRO A 10 4.26 -12.80 8.55
N GLY A 11 5.05 -13.81 8.91
CA GLY A 11 4.55 -14.99 9.60
C GLY A 11 3.77 -15.99 8.73
N ALA A 12 3.52 -15.68 7.46
CA ALA A 12 2.89 -16.62 6.54
C ALA A 12 3.86 -17.75 6.16
N LYS A 13 3.38 -18.98 6.17
CA LYS A 13 4.19 -20.13 5.75
C LYS A 13 4.29 -20.14 4.22
N SER A 14 5.50 -20.40 3.71
CA SER A 14 5.72 -20.64 2.29
C SER A 14 5.06 -21.96 1.87
N GLY A 15 4.58 -22.04 0.64
CA GLY A 15 4.01 -23.29 0.10
C GLY A 15 2.80 -23.11 -0.81
N THR A 16 2.38 -21.88 -1.02
CA THR A 16 1.33 -21.57 -2.01
C THR A 16 1.87 -21.67 -3.44
N PRO A 17 1.05 -22.11 -4.40
CA PRO A 17 1.43 -22.10 -5.81
C PRO A 17 1.89 -20.70 -6.23
N ALA A 18 2.87 -20.64 -7.11
CA ALA A 18 3.33 -19.36 -7.67
C ALA A 18 2.86 -19.24 -9.11
N ILE A 19 2.45 -18.04 -9.50
CA ILE A 19 2.08 -17.72 -10.88
C ILE A 19 3.27 -17.12 -11.63
N ASP A 20 3.33 -17.42 -12.93
CA ASP A 20 4.27 -16.80 -13.84
C ASP A 20 3.66 -15.50 -14.40
N VAL A 21 4.42 -14.41 -14.30
CA VAL A 21 4.05 -13.13 -14.90
C VAL A 21 4.66 -13.07 -16.30
N VAL A 22 3.81 -12.85 -17.29
CA VAL A 22 4.15 -12.91 -18.70
C VAL A 22 3.90 -11.55 -19.35
N SER A 23 4.90 -11.04 -20.07
CA SER A 23 4.70 -9.82 -20.85
C SER A 23 3.64 -10.03 -21.94
N PRO A 24 2.59 -9.20 -22.02
CA PRO A 24 1.56 -9.33 -23.04
C PRO A 24 2.09 -9.05 -24.45
N TYR A 25 3.15 -8.24 -24.57
CA TYR A 25 3.75 -7.86 -25.86
C TYR A 25 4.41 -9.04 -26.59
N ASN A 26 5.22 -9.85 -25.90
CA ASN A 26 6.02 -10.90 -26.55
C ASN A 26 5.88 -12.28 -25.90
N ARG A 27 4.97 -12.42 -24.95
CA ARG A 27 4.65 -13.67 -24.22
C ARG A 27 5.83 -14.25 -23.43
N ARG A 28 6.88 -13.48 -23.22
CA ARG A 28 8.03 -13.91 -22.42
C ARG A 28 7.72 -13.81 -20.93
N LYS A 29 8.17 -14.80 -20.19
CA LYS A 29 8.13 -14.76 -18.73
C LYS A 29 9.07 -13.69 -18.20
N ILE A 30 8.53 -12.75 -17.44
CA ILE A 30 9.26 -11.62 -16.86
C ILE A 30 9.40 -11.72 -15.34
N GLY A 31 8.50 -12.49 -14.69
CA GLY A 31 8.54 -12.67 -13.24
C GLY A 31 7.81 -13.93 -12.79
N ARG A 32 7.95 -14.21 -11.49
CA ARG A 32 7.17 -15.22 -10.78
C ARG A 32 6.83 -14.74 -9.39
N VAL A 33 5.57 -14.85 -8.98
CA VAL A 33 5.07 -14.35 -7.70
C VAL A 33 4.33 -15.48 -6.98
N ALA A 34 4.63 -15.69 -5.71
CA ALA A 34 3.89 -16.62 -4.86
C ALA A 34 2.47 -16.08 -4.63
N THR A 35 1.48 -16.96 -4.63
CA THR A 35 0.09 -16.60 -4.38
C THR A 35 -0.30 -16.84 -2.91
N ALA A 36 -1.27 -16.07 -2.44
CA ALA A 36 -1.85 -16.17 -1.12
C ALA A 36 -3.12 -17.03 -1.16
N ASP A 37 -3.18 -18.02 -0.28
CA ASP A 37 -4.39 -18.77 0.03
C ASP A 37 -5.16 -18.17 1.21
N MET A 38 -6.21 -18.83 1.64
CA MET A 38 -7.05 -18.39 2.75
C MET A 38 -6.27 -18.27 4.08
N ALA A 39 -5.29 -19.13 4.31
CA ALA A 39 -4.49 -19.11 5.53
C ALA A 39 -3.55 -17.88 5.55
N VAL A 40 -2.98 -17.54 4.40
CA VAL A 40 -2.16 -16.31 4.24
C VAL A 40 -3.01 -15.06 4.40
N ALA A 41 -4.23 -15.03 3.84
CA ALA A 41 -5.16 -13.92 4.00
C ALA A 41 -5.55 -13.73 5.48
N GLU A 42 -5.85 -14.81 6.20
CA GLU A 42 -6.16 -14.75 7.63
C GLU A 42 -4.96 -14.25 8.46
N GLN A 43 -3.75 -14.68 8.12
CA GLN A 43 -2.53 -14.18 8.77
C GLN A 43 -2.33 -12.68 8.52
N ALA A 44 -2.53 -12.20 7.28
CA ALA A 44 -2.41 -10.79 6.94
C ALA A 44 -3.42 -9.93 7.70
N LEU A 45 -4.67 -10.34 7.73
CA LEU A 45 -5.75 -9.67 8.47
C LEU A 45 -5.46 -9.63 9.98
N LYS A 46 -4.99 -10.74 10.56
CA LYS A 46 -4.63 -10.81 11.97
C LYS A 46 -3.50 -9.84 12.31
N THR A 47 -2.43 -9.83 11.51
CA THR A 47 -1.28 -8.94 11.71
C THR A 47 -1.68 -7.48 11.58
N ALA A 48 -2.37 -7.10 10.50
CA ALA A 48 -2.80 -5.72 10.26
C ALA A 48 -3.76 -5.23 11.36
N HIS A 49 -4.71 -6.06 11.77
CA HIS A 49 -5.65 -5.71 12.84
C HIS A 49 -4.98 -5.59 14.21
N ALA A 50 -4.00 -6.44 14.53
CA ALA A 50 -3.24 -6.33 15.76
C ALA A 50 -2.46 -5.00 15.83
N LEU A 51 -1.78 -4.60 14.73
CA LEU A 51 -1.10 -3.31 14.63
C LEU A 51 -2.05 -2.12 14.82
N TYR A 52 -3.22 -2.17 14.20
CA TYR A 52 -4.22 -1.11 14.36
C TYR A 52 -4.74 -1.02 15.80
N ARG A 53 -4.92 -2.15 16.49
CA ARG A 53 -5.44 -2.19 17.87
C ARG A 53 -4.41 -1.79 18.92
N ASP A 54 -3.14 -1.92 18.61
CA ASP A 54 -2.04 -1.53 19.50
C ASP A 54 -1.61 -0.09 19.19
N ARG A 55 -2.14 0.86 19.94
CA ARG A 55 -1.86 2.29 19.73
C ARG A 55 -0.39 2.65 20.02
N ASP A 56 0.28 1.90 20.87
CA ASP A 56 1.69 2.13 21.19
C ASP A 56 2.62 1.68 20.05
N ALA A 57 2.14 0.78 19.20
CA ALA A 57 2.85 0.35 17.99
C ALA A 57 2.63 1.27 16.77
N TRP A 58 1.78 2.29 16.87
CA TRP A 58 1.53 3.20 15.74
C TRP A 58 2.78 3.99 15.35
N LEU A 59 3.07 4.02 14.06
CA LEU A 59 4.14 4.85 13.53
C LEU A 59 3.77 6.34 13.70
N PRO A 60 4.58 7.14 14.40
CA PRO A 60 4.30 8.56 14.57
C PRO A 60 4.38 9.30 13.24
N ALA A 61 3.70 10.44 13.13
CA ALA A 61 3.58 11.20 11.87
C ALA A 61 4.95 11.55 11.27
N TRP A 62 5.93 11.98 12.08
CA TRP A 62 7.26 12.31 11.61
C TRP A 62 7.98 11.12 10.96
N GLN A 63 7.85 9.93 11.54
CA GLN A 63 8.46 8.72 10.98
C GLN A 63 7.82 8.30 9.66
N ARG A 64 6.49 8.46 9.54
CA ARG A 64 5.78 8.21 8.27
C ARG A 64 6.19 9.19 7.18
N VAL A 65 6.40 10.47 7.52
CA VAL A 65 6.97 11.48 6.62
C VAL A 65 8.36 11.04 6.14
N ASP A 66 9.27 10.69 7.06
CA ASP A 66 10.64 10.27 6.72
C ASP A 66 10.66 9.04 5.80
N ILE A 67 9.77 8.07 6.05
CA ILE A 67 9.64 6.88 5.21
C ILE A 67 9.19 7.27 3.79
N LEU A 68 8.16 8.11 3.68
CA LEU A 68 7.63 8.52 2.38
C LEU A 68 8.62 9.41 1.62
N GLU A 69 9.37 10.29 2.28
CA GLU A 69 10.44 11.09 1.65
C GLU A 69 11.56 10.21 1.09
N ARG A 70 12.03 9.23 1.86
CA ARG A 70 13.00 8.25 1.38
C ARG A 70 12.45 7.41 0.23
N ALA A 71 11.17 7.04 0.27
CA ALA A 71 10.52 6.34 -0.84
C ALA A 71 10.51 7.19 -2.12
N VAL A 72 10.21 8.50 -2.02
CA VAL A 72 10.29 9.45 -3.15
C VAL A 72 11.71 9.50 -3.72
N GLU A 73 12.74 9.58 -2.88
CA GLU A 73 14.13 9.58 -3.34
C GLU A 73 14.50 8.30 -4.09
N ILE A 74 14.14 7.13 -3.53
CA ILE A 74 14.41 5.83 -4.14
C ILE A 74 13.68 5.69 -5.48
N MET A 75 12.40 6.05 -5.52
CA MET A 75 11.59 6.03 -6.75
C MET A 75 12.17 6.95 -7.81
N SER A 76 12.57 8.17 -7.45
CA SER A 76 13.16 9.15 -8.36
C SER A 76 14.48 8.65 -8.95
N LYS A 77 15.35 8.06 -8.14
CA LYS A 77 16.61 7.46 -8.60
C LYS A 77 16.41 6.25 -9.52
N ARG A 78 15.26 5.58 -9.43
CA ARG A 78 14.91 4.37 -10.18
C ARG A 78 13.79 4.61 -11.20
N ALA A 79 13.46 5.87 -11.54
CA ALA A 79 12.30 6.20 -12.36
C ALA A 79 12.30 5.50 -13.73
N ASP A 80 13.41 5.53 -14.45
CA ASP A 80 13.54 4.87 -15.76
C ASP A 80 13.41 3.34 -15.65
N TYR A 81 13.96 2.74 -14.61
CA TYR A 81 13.82 1.31 -14.35
C TYR A 81 12.35 0.95 -14.07
N LEU A 82 11.68 1.71 -13.21
CA LEU A 82 10.27 1.49 -12.87
C LEU A 82 9.37 1.65 -14.09
N ALA A 83 9.64 2.66 -14.94
CA ALA A 83 8.89 2.89 -16.17
C ALA A 83 9.08 1.73 -17.16
N LEU A 84 10.32 1.27 -17.37
CA LEU A 84 10.60 0.16 -18.26
C LEU A 84 9.92 -1.13 -17.79
N GLU A 85 10.00 -1.43 -16.50
CA GLU A 85 9.41 -2.64 -15.95
C GLU A 85 7.87 -2.58 -15.92
N SER A 86 7.27 -1.39 -15.68
CA SER A 86 5.83 -1.18 -15.81
C SER A 86 5.36 -1.38 -17.27
N ALA A 87 6.11 -0.86 -18.26
CA ALA A 87 5.84 -1.06 -19.66
C ALA A 87 5.91 -2.54 -20.07
N ARG A 88 6.92 -3.28 -19.58
CA ARG A 88 7.09 -4.72 -19.85
C ARG A 88 5.95 -5.56 -19.27
N GLU A 89 5.52 -5.22 -18.07
CA GLU A 89 4.48 -5.93 -17.33
C GLU A 89 3.10 -5.64 -17.90
N GLY A 90 2.79 -4.36 -18.16
CA GLY A 90 1.49 -3.91 -18.65
C GLY A 90 1.33 -3.97 -20.18
N GLY A 91 2.42 -4.14 -20.93
CA GLY A 91 2.39 -4.15 -22.38
C GLY A 91 2.02 -2.80 -23.02
N LYS A 92 2.22 -1.70 -22.30
CA LYS A 92 1.89 -0.35 -22.75
C LYS A 92 3.12 0.40 -23.24
N PRO A 93 2.94 1.53 -23.99
CA PRO A 93 4.07 2.35 -24.45
C PRO A 93 4.96 2.81 -23.30
N LEU A 94 6.27 2.88 -23.54
CA LEU A 94 7.23 3.31 -22.51
C LEU A 94 6.96 4.76 -22.06
N VAL A 95 6.59 5.64 -22.99
CA VAL A 95 6.26 7.04 -22.68
C VAL A 95 5.09 7.15 -21.69
N ASP A 96 4.06 6.31 -21.82
CA ASP A 96 2.93 6.30 -20.90
C ASP A 96 3.35 5.78 -19.51
N SER A 97 4.29 4.82 -19.47
CA SER A 97 4.86 4.34 -18.22
C SER A 97 5.76 5.37 -17.53
N GLN A 98 6.48 6.18 -18.30
CA GLN A 98 7.26 7.32 -17.77
C GLN A 98 6.33 8.35 -17.12
N HIS A 99 5.24 8.71 -17.79
CA HIS A 99 4.21 9.60 -17.22
C HIS A 99 3.56 8.99 -15.97
N GLU A 100 3.28 7.69 -15.98
CA GLU A 100 2.75 6.99 -14.83
C GLU A 100 3.70 7.09 -13.62
N VAL A 101 4.99 6.82 -13.81
CA VAL A 101 5.98 6.86 -12.72
C VAL A 101 6.13 8.28 -12.17
N ALA A 102 6.18 9.30 -13.03
CA ALA A 102 6.22 10.69 -12.59
C ALA A 102 5.00 11.03 -11.71
N ARG A 103 3.79 10.67 -12.14
CA ARG A 103 2.57 10.86 -11.35
C ARG A 103 2.57 10.05 -10.04
N ALA A 104 3.12 8.84 -10.04
CA ALA A 104 3.25 8.03 -8.84
C ALA A 104 4.16 8.72 -7.80
N ILE A 105 5.32 9.24 -8.24
CA ILE A 105 6.24 9.99 -7.37
C ILE A 105 5.55 11.25 -6.80
N ASP A 106 4.85 12.01 -7.63
CA ASP A 106 4.12 13.19 -7.19
C ASP A 106 2.97 12.82 -6.23
N GLY A 107 2.30 11.70 -6.46
CA GLY A 107 1.29 11.17 -5.54
C GLY A 107 1.82 10.91 -4.13
N VAL A 108 3.04 10.37 -4.01
CA VAL A 108 3.69 10.19 -2.70
C VAL A 108 4.01 11.54 -2.05
N LYS A 109 4.51 12.53 -2.81
CA LYS A 109 4.76 13.89 -2.31
C LYS A 109 3.48 14.55 -1.79
N LEU A 110 2.38 14.43 -2.52
CA LEU A 110 1.08 14.95 -2.09
C LEU A 110 0.60 14.31 -0.77
N CYS A 111 0.87 13.02 -0.55
CA CYS A 111 0.59 12.37 0.73
C CYS A 111 1.40 12.99 1.89
N ILE A 112 2.66 13.34 1.65
CA ILE A 112 3.52 14.01 2.64
C ILE A 112 2.97 15.41 2.95
N GLU A 113 2.62 16.18 1.95
CA GLU A 113 2.06 17.53 2.09
C GLU A 113 0.74 17.50 2.86
N ALA A 114 -0.16 16.57 2.49
CA ALA A 114 -1.43 16.39 3.19
C ALA A 114 -1.21 16.05 4.67
N LEU A 115 -0.27 15.14 4.97
CA LEU A 115 0.04 14.77 6.36
C LEU A 115 0.60 15.95 7.18
N ARG A 116 1.41 16.82 6.55
CA ARG A 116 1.97 18.01 7.21
C ARG A 116 0.97 19.12 7.46
N THR A 117 -0.11 19.18 6.68
CA THR A 117 -1.13 20.22 6.77
C THR A 117 -2.42 19.77 7.44
N GLN A 118 -2.58 18.43 7.65
CA GLN A 118 -3.77 17.88 8.28
C GLN A 118 -3.84 18.24 9.75
N ALA A 119 -4.96 18.86 10.17
CA ALA A 119 -5.20 19.27 11.54
C ALA A 119 -6.63 18.93 11.98
N GLY A 120 -6.85 18.90 13.29
CA GLY A 120 -8.18 18.90 13.85
C GLY A 120 -8.77 20.30 13.91
N GLU A 121 -9.95 20.43 14.45
CA GLU A 121 -10.69 21.68 14.60
C GLU A 121 -10.94 21.98 16.08
N GLU A 122 -10.87 23.25 16.45
CA GLU A 122 -11.38 23.74 17.73
C GLU A 122 -12.90 23.86 17.64
N ILE A 123 -13.59 23.26 18.60
CA ILE A 123 -15.04 23.32 18.68
C ILE A 123 -15.42 24.49 19.60
N PRO A 124 -16.20 25.51 19.13
CA PRO A 124 -16.60 26.62 19.96
C PRO A 124 -17.36 26.15 21.21
N MET A 125 -16.82 26.53 22.36
CA MET A 125 -17.41 26.27 23.68
C MET A 125 -17.78 27.61 24.34
N GLY A 126 -18.55 27.58 25.44
CA GLY A 126 -18.99 28.79 26.12
C GLY A 126 -20.27 29.41 25.56
N ILE A 127 -20.88 28.81 24.55
CA ILE A 127 -22.15 29.20 23.94
C ILE A 127 -23.39 28.83 24.79
N SER A 128 -23.19 28.07 25.86
CA SER A 128 -24.20 27.69 26.84
C SER A 128 -23.61 27.69 28.25
N ARG A 129 -24.45 27.81 29.29
CA ARG A 129 -24.00 27.74 30.69
C ARG A 129 -23.28 26.42 31.02
N SER A 130 -23.64 25.33 30.38
CA SER A 130 -23.03 24.02 30.61
C SER A 130 -21.68 23.84 29.93
N SER A 131 -21.33 24.68 28.95
CA SER A 131 -20.10 24.62 28.17
C SER A 131 -19.06 25.70 28.53
N VAL A 132 -19.39 26.64 29.40
CA VAL A 132 -18.56 27.75 29.81
C VAL A 132 -17.25 27.24 30.38
N HIS A 133 -16.43 26.90 30.58
CA HIS A 133 -15.13 26.44 31.10
C HIS A 133 -14.67 25.12 30.46
N ARG A 134 -15.22 24.79 29.29
CA ARG A 134 -14.78 23.61 28.55
C ARG A 134 -13.95 24.01 27.35
N LEU A 135 -12.97 23.16 27.04
CA LEU A 135 -12.22 23.15 25.78
C LEU A 135 -12.58 21.90 25.02
N ALA A 136 -12.89 22.02 23.74
CA ALA A 136 -13.14 20.86 22.87
C ALA A 136 -12.42 21.04 21.54
N PHE A 137 -11.82 19.96 21.07
CA PHE A 137 -11.17 19.89 19.77
C PHE A 137 -11.30 18.49 19.20
N THR A 138 -11.16 18.36 17.89
CA THR A 138 -11.09 17.08 17.20
C THR A 138 -9.64 16.72 16.90
N SER A 139 -9.36 15.43 16.81
CA SER A 139 -8.12 14.89 16.25
C SER A 139 -8.44 13.82 15.23
N LEU A 140 -7.59 13.69 14.22
CA LEU A 140 -7.73 12.67 13.19
C LEU A 140 -6.88 11.45 13.55
N GLU A 141 -7.48 10.28 13.51
CA GLU A 141 -6.83 9.00 13.80
C GLU A 141 -6.98 8.03 12.62
N PRO A 142 -6.11 7.01 12.50
CA PRO A 142 -6.26 5.97 11.50
C PRO A 142 -7.64 5.31 11.56
N ILE A 143 -8.30 5.13 10.41
CA ILE A 143 -9.65 4.56 10.33
C ILE A 143 -9.69 3.06 10.61
N GLY A 144 -8.57 2.36 10.45
CA GLY A 144 -8.50 0.91 10.60
C GLY A 144 -7.53 0.26 9.62
N VAL A 145 -7.70 -1.04 9.43
CA VAL A 145 -7.00 -1.76 8.37
C VAL A 145 -7.55 -1.33 7.01
N VAL A 146 -6.66 -0.98 6.09
CA VAL A 146 -7.04 -0.66 4.70
C VAL A 146 -6.79 -1.87 3.82
N THR A 147 -7.81 -2.28 3.05
CA THR A 147 -7.62 -3.25 1.97
C THR A 147 -7.62 -2.51 0.63
N ALA A 148 -6.52 -2.58 -0.10
CA ALA A 148 -6.33 -1.96 -1.39
C ALA A 148 -6.41 -3.00 -2.51
N VAL A 149 -7.35 -2.84 -3.44
CA VAL A 149 -7.48 -3.73 -4.62
C VAL A 149 -7.23 -2.91 -5.87
N SER A 150 -6.18 -3.26 -6.61
CA SER A 150 -5.72 -2.45 -7.73
C SER A 150 -5.99 -3.08 -9.09
N ALA A 151 -6.26 -2.23 -10.08
CA ALA A 151 -6.40 -2.61 -11.47
C ALA A 151 -5.04 -2.77 -12.16
N PHE A 152 -5.05 -3.17 -13.43
CA PHE A 152 -3.85 -3.56 -14.20
C PHE A 152 -3.28 -2.46 -15.09
N ASN A 153 -4.07 -1.45 -15.44
CA ASN A 153 -3.73 -0.47 -16.50
C ASN A 153 -2.64 0.54 -16.12
N HIS A 154 -2.56 0.91 -14.84
CA HIS A 154 -1.50 1.74 -14.26
C HIS A 154 -0.94 1.07 -13.00
N PRO A 155 -0.17 -0.03 -13.16
CA PRO A 155 0.10 -0.98 -12.08
C PRO A 155 0.96 -0.40 -10.95
N LEU A 156 1.73 0.66 -11.18
CA LEU A 156 2.46 1.37 -10.15
C LEU A 156 1.64 2.50 -9.55
N ASN A 157 1.08 3.38 -10.38
CA ASN A 157 0.42 4.60 -9.90
C ASN A 157 -0.86 4.31 -9.11
N LEU A 158 -1.65 3.31 -9.53
CA LEU A 158 -2.86 2.93 -8.78
C LEU A 158 -2.55 2.34 -7.40
N ILE A 159 -1.45 1.59 -7.28
CA ILE A 159 -0.99 1.10 -5.99
C ILE A 159 -0.52 2.25 -5.11
N VAL A 160 0.20 3.23 -5.67
CA VAL A 160 0.60 4.45 -4.93
C VAL A 160 -0.62 5.18 -4.40
N HIS A 161 -1.65 5.38 -5.21
CA HIS A 161 -2.89 6.08 -4.81
C HIS A 161 -3.65 5.38 -3.66
N GLN A 162 -3.47 4.08 -3.49
CA GLN A 162 -4.16 3.29 -2.48
C GLN A 162 -3.29 3.06 -1.23
N VAL A 163 -2.00 2.76 -1.42
CA VAL A 163 -1.09 2.39 -0.34
C VAL A 163 -0.50 3.62 0.36
N CYS A 164 -0.01 4.60 -0.42
CA CYS A 164 0.71 5.72 0.17
C CYS A 164 -0.17 6.64 1.04
N PRO A 165 -1.42 6.96 0.68
CA PRO A 165 -2.32 7.68 1.59
C PRO A 165 -2.62 6.90 2.87
N ALA A 166 -2.83 5.58 2.77
CA ALA A 166 -3.08 4.74 3.94
C ALA A 166 -1.86 4.72 4.89
N VAL A 167 -0.64 4.57 4.35
CA VAL A 167 0.60 4.66 5.14
C VAL A 167 0.75 6.06 5.73
N ALA A 168 0.48 7.13 4.97
CA ALA A 168 0.56 8.51 5.44
C ALA A 168 -0.33 8.76 6.66
N VAL A 169 -1.57 8.28 6.66
CA VAL A 169 -2.49 8.45 7.81
C VAL A 169 -2.29 7.41 8.91
N GLY A 170 -1.37 6.47 8.75
CA GLY A 170 -1.02 5.47 9.78
C GLY A 170 -1.93 4.25 9.81
N CYS A 171 -2.52 3.87 8.67
CA CYS A 171 -3.30 2.66 8.53
C CYS A 171 -2.42 1.49 8.06
N PRO A 172 -2.47 0.30 8.71
CA PRO A 172 -1.92 -0.91 8.14
C PRO A 172 -2.64 -1.29 6.85
N VAL A 173 -1.89 -1.73 5.83
CA VAL A 173 -2.42 -1.97 4.48
C VAL A 173 -2.24 -3.42 4.07
N ILE A 174 -3.30 -4.02 3.56
CA ILE A 174 -3.27 -5.27 2.79
C ILE A 174 -3.52 -4.89 1.32
N VAL A 175 -2.56 -5.13 0.43
CA VAL A 175 -2.69 -4.72 -0.96
C VAL A 175 -2.74 -5.92 -1.90
N LYS A 176 -3.83 -6.00 -2.67
CA LYS A 176 -4.03 -6.99 -3.72
C LYS A 176 -3.84 -6.33 -5.09
N PRO A 177 -2.69 -6.52 -5.74
CA PRO A 177 -2.52 -6.11 -7.13
C PRO A 177 -3.36 -6.98 -8.07
N SER A 178 -3.51 -6.53 -9.31
CA SER A 178 -4.00 -7.40 -10.38
C SER A 178 -3.05 -8.59 -10.60
N GLU A 179 -3.60 -9.76 -10.86
CA GLU A 179 -2.84 -11.00 -11.10
C GLU A 179 -2.00 -10.92 -12.39
N VAL A 180 -2.38 -10.05 -13.33
CA VAL A 180 -1.65 -9.89 -14.61
C VAL A 180 -0.51 -8.87 -14.53
N THR A 181 -0.52 -7.98 -13.52
CA THR A 181 0.51 -6.96 -13.32
C THR A 181 0.92 -6.80 -11.85
N PRO A 182 1.34 -7.88 -11.17
CA PRO A 182 1.64 -7.84 -9.74
C PRO A 182 3.03 -7.28 -9.40
N LEU A 183 3.99 -7.28 -10.36
CA LEU A 183 5.39 -6.98 -10.07
C LEU A 183 5.60 -5.52 -9.67
N SER A 184 4.86 -4.58 -10.27
CA SER A 184 4.93 -3.16 -9.91
C SER A 184 4.52 -2.92 -8.46
N CYS A 185 3.52 -3.63 -7.95
CA CYS A 185 3.15 -3.62 -6.54
C CYS A 185 4.28 -4.14 -5.65
N MET A 186 4.86 -5.30 -6.01
CA MET A 186 5.94 -5.91 -5.23
C MET A 186 7.17 -5.00 -5.17
N ARG A 187 7.49 -4.29 -6.27
CA ARG A 187 8.58 -3.30 -6.33
C ARG A 187 8.31 -2.12 -5.42
N LEU A 188 7.08 -1.56 -5.45
CA LEU A 188 6.72 -0.44 -4.57
C LEU A 188 6.82 -0.83 -3.09
N VAL A 189 6.28 -1.99 -2.71
CA VAL A 189 6.36 -2.43 -1.31
C VAL A 189 7.81 -2.67 -0.88
N LYS A 190 8.68 -3.20 -1.74
CA LYS A 190 10.12 -3.29 -1.46
C LYS A 190 10.75 -1.91 -1.28
N ILE A 191 10.37 -0.92 -2.09
CA ILE A 191 10.86 0.46 -1.93
C ILE A 191 10.41 1.04 -0.59
N LEU A 192 9.15 0.86 -0.20
CA LEU A 192 8.66 1.31 1.11
C LEU A 192 9.41 0.65 2.27
N ARG A 193 9.70 -0.65 2.19
CA ARG A 193 10.50 -1.38 3.18
C ARG A 193 11.95 -0.90 3.21
N GLU A 194 12.58 -0.68 2.06
CA GLU A 194 13.92 -0.09 1.93
C GLU A 194 13.95 1.33 2.52
N ALA A 195 12.86 2.07 2.40
CA ALA A 195 12.67 3.38 3.00
C ALA A 195 12.45 3.34 4.53
N GLY A 196 12.24 2.15 5.10
CA GLY A 196 12.11 1.93 6.54
C GLY A 196 10.69 1.63 7.03
N LEU A 197 9.74 1.36 6.13
CA LEU A 197 8.41 0.89 6.53
C LEU A 197 8.53 -0.56 7.07
N PRO A 198 8.10 -0.85 8.31
CA PRO A 198 8.11 -2.22 8.81
C PRO A 198 7.24 -3.16 7.97
N ASP A 199 7.66 -4.39 7.84
CA ASP A 199 7.07 -5.39 6.94
C ASP A 199 5.57 -5.61 7.15
N GLU A 200 5.13 -5.54 8.40
CA GLU A 200 3.76 -5.76 8.83
C GLU A 200 2.80 -4.64 8.39
N TRP A 201 3.33 -3.42 8.14
CA TRP A 201 2.52 -2.26 7.79
C TRP A 201 2.00 -2.25 6.36
N CYS A 202 2.66 -2.97 5.44
CA CYS A 202 2.20 -3.11 4.07
C CYS A 202 2.44 -4.54 3.57
N GLN A 203 1.36 -5.29 3.42
CA GLN A 203 1.36 -6.71 3.12
C GLN A 203 0.77 -6.95 1.71
N PRO A 204 1.63 -7.06 0.67
CA PRO A 204 1.16 -7.35 -0.68
C PRO A 204 0.86 -8.83 -0.83
N MET A 205 -0.27 -9.14 -1.47
CA MET A 205 -0.61 -10.53 -1.81
C MET A 205 -1.38 -10.66 -3.10
N VAL A 206 -0.92 -11.58 -3.95
CA VAL A 206 -1.65 -12.03 -5.12
C VAL A 206 -2.54 -13.18 -4.68
N CYS A 207 -3.85 -13.00 -4.73
CA CYS A 207 -4.80 -14.01 -4.25
C CYS A 207 -4.86 -15.21 -5.19
N ALA A 208 -4.87 -16.42 -4.61
CA ALA A 208 -4.96 -17.67 -5.38
C ALA A 208 -6.36 -17.90 -5.97
N GLY A 209 -7.40 -17.26 -5.42
CA GLY A 209 -8.78 -17.39 -5.87
C GLY A 209 -9.64 -16.19 -5.48
N ARG A 210 -10.89 -16.20 -6.00
CA ARG A 210 -11.86 -15.14 -5.73
C ARG A 210 -12.29 -15.12 -4.26
N ASP A 211 -12.41 -16.27 -3.64
CA ASP A 211 -12.73 -16.45 -2.23
C ASP A 211 -11.73 -15.76 -1.30
N VAL A 212 -10.44 -15.84 -1.61
CA VAL A 212 -9.38 -15.16 -0.87
C VAL A 212 -9.51 -13.65 -1.02
N SER A 213 -9.81 -13.17 -2.23
CA SER A 213 -10.05 -11.74 -2.50
C SER A 213 -11.28 -11.23 -1.77
N GLU A 214 -12.36 -11.98 -1.77
CA GLU A 214 -13.60 -11.66 -1.06
C GLU A 214 -13.35 -11.57 0.45
N LYS A 215 -12.60 -12.53 1.00
CA LYS A 215 -12.24 -12.55 2.44
C LYS A 215 -11.58 -11.26 2.89
N ILE A 216 -10.57 -10.77 2.15
CA ILE A 216 -9.83 -9.56 2.56
C ILE A 216 -10.62 -8.25 2.37
N VAL A 217 -11.70 -8.27 1.61
CA VAL A 217 -12.56 -7.10 1.37
C VAL A 217 -13.72 -7.06 2.37
N THR A 218 -14.33 -8.22 2.67
CA THR A 218 -15.55 -8.30 3.47
C THR A 218 -15.32 -8.59 4.96
N ASP A 219 -14.06 -8.82 5.36
CA ASP A 219 -13.75 -9.12 6.75
C ASP A 219 -14.00 -7.90 7.66
N ARG A 220 -14.71 -8.13 8.78
CA ARG A 220 -15.06 -7.08 9.75
C ARG A 220 -13.88 -6.35 10.40
N ARG A 221 -12.66 -6.86 10.25
CA ARG A 221 -11.42 -6.20 10.73
C ARG A 221 -10.96 -5.10 9.78
N VAL A 222 -11.47 -5.06 8.57
CA VAL A 222 -11.18 -4.03 7.56
C VAL A 222 -12.00 -2.78 7.88
N GLY A 223 -11.32 -1.66 8.05
CA GLY A 223 -11.94 -0.37 8.33
C GLY A 223 -12.25 0.45 7.07
N PHE A 224 -11.50 0.19 5.98
CA PHE A 224 -11.67 0.88 4.71
C PHE A 224 -11.26 -0.02 3.53
N PHE A 225 -12.05 0.08 2.45
CA PHE A 225 -11.83 -0.59 1.17
C PHE A 225 -12.05 0.38 0.00
#